data_759e74daa28acebeed1535a1a3c123bc
#
_entry.id   759e74daa28acebeed1535a1a3c123bc
#
_cell.length_a   1.000
_cell.length_b   1.000
_cell.length_c   1.000
_cell.angle_alpha   90.00
_cell.angle_beta   90.00
_cell.angle_gamma   90.00
#
_symmetry.space_group_name_H-M   'P 1'
#
loop_
_entity.id
_entity.type
_entity.pdbx_description
1 polymer ?
#
loop_
_entity_poly.entity_id
_entity_poly.type
_entity_poly.pdbx_seq_one_letter_code
_entity_poly.pdbx_strand_id
1 'polypeptide(L)'
;MNDFLSILLYIQIALAVPCLYRIIRGPTIPDRMVGIDIFGILVVGICAIISIETDKDFILDIGIAWIILSFIGTLTLAKYLSGKKPNE
;
A
#
# COMPACT_ATOMS: atom_id res chain seq x y z
N MET A 1 -21.36 8.25 7.32
CA MET A 1 -20.35 8.54 6.29
C MET A 1 -21.02 9.19 5.10
N ASN A 2 -20.37 10.20 4.51
CA ASN A 2 -20.86 10.84 3.31
C ASN A 2 -20.96 9.84 2.17
N ASP A 3 -21.99 9.93 1.32
CA ASP A 3 -22.16 8.98 0.21
C ASP A 3 -20.95 8.98 -0.73
N PHE A 4 -20.38 10.14 -0.99
CA PHE A 4 -19.20 10.25 -1.84
C PHE A 4 -18.00 9.48 -1.24
N LEU A 5 -17.76 9.67 0.05
CA LEU A 5 -16.67 8.97 0.73
C LEU A 5 -16.93 7.48 0.80
N SER A 6 -18.16 7.06 0.99
CA SER A 6 -18.52 5.64 0.99
C SER A 6 -18.24 5.00 -0.36
N ILE A 7 -18.59 5.68 -1.45
CA ILE A 7 -18.33 5.18 -2.80
C ILE A 7 -16.83 5.02 -3.03
N LEU A 8 -16.03 6.01 -2.64
CA LEU A 8 -14.58 5.93 -2.78
C LEU A 8 -14.02 4.77 -1.99
N LEU A 9 -14.51 4.56 -0.77
CA LEU A 9 -14.03 3.46 0.08
C LEU A 9 -14.34 2.10 -0.55
N TYR A 10 -15.55 1.93 -1.06
CA TYR A 10 -15.93 0.66 -1.70
C TYR A 10 -15.10 0.41 -2.96
N ILE A 11 -14.83 1.45 -3.75
CA ILE A 11 -13.99 1.31 -4.93
C ILE A 11 -12.58 0.87 -4.54
N GLN A 12 -12.01 1.45 -3.50
CA GLN A 12 -10.67 1.08 -3.06
C GLN A 12 -10.61 -0.34 -2.52
N ILE A 13 -11.61 -0.77 -1.77
CA ILE A 13 -11.68 -2.14 -1.29
C ILE A 13 -11.76 -3.11 -2.47
N ALA A 14 -12.58 -2.79 -3.46
CA ALA A 14 -12.70 -3.63 -4.65
C ALA A 14 -11.38 -3.73 -5.41
N LEU A 15 -10.62 -2.63 -5.49
CA LEU A 15 -9.33 -2.62 -6.17
C LEU A 15 -8.27 -3.39 -5.37
N ALA A 16 -8.44 -3.51 -4.06
CA ALA A 16 -7.49 -4.26 -3.23
C ALA A 16 -7.53 -5.75 -3.52
N VAL A 17 -8.65 -6.30 -3.99
CA VAL A 17 -8.79 -7.72 -4.25
C VAL A 17 -7.83 -8.20 -5.34
N PRO A 18 -7.74 -7.57 -6.53
CA PRO A 18 -6.74 -7.96 -7.52
C PRO A 18 -5.32 -7.81 -7.02
N CYS A 19 -5.04 -6.79 -6.19
CA CYS A 19 -3.71 -6.61 -5.63
C CYS A 19 -3.32 -7.77 -4.72
N LEU A 20 -4.25 -8.23 -3.87
CA LEU A 20 -4.01 -9.39 -3.02
C LEU A 20 -3.76 -10.64 -3.85
N TYR A 21 -4.52 -10.82 -4.92
CA TYR A 21 -4.31 -11.94 -5.82
C TYR A 21 -2.88 -11.92 -6.39
N ARG A 22 -2.41 -10.77 -6.83
CA ARG A 22 -1.07 -10.64 -7.38
C ARG A 22 0.01 -10.89 -6.33
N ILE A 23 -0.20 -10.44 -5.10
CA ILE A 23 0.74 -10.69 -4.02
C ILE A 23 0.86 -12.19 -3.74
N ILE A 24 -0.25 -12.90 -3.73
CA ILE A 24 -0.27 -14.33 -3.41
C ILE A 24 0.21 -15.17 -4.59
N ARG A 25 -0.20 -14.84 -5.79
CA ARG A 25 0.00 -15.66 -6.98
C ARG A 25 1.04 -15.13 -7.94
N GLY A 26 1.71 -14.03 -7.62
CA GLY A 26 2.75 -13.50 -8.49
C GLY A 26 3.84 -14.54 -8.74
N PRO A 27 4.16 -14.84 -10.02
CA PRO A 27 5.12 -15.90 -10.33
C PRO A 27 6.55 -15.56 -9.94
N THR A 28 6.88 -14.28 -9.81
CA THR A 28 8.22 -13.84 -9.46
C THR A 28 8.16 -12.90 -8.26
N ILE A 29 9.32 -12.72 -7.61
CA ILE A 29 9.42 -11.80 -6.49
C ILE A 29 9.10 -10.36 -6.91
N PRO A 30 9.61 -9.84 -8.06
CA PRO A 30 9.23 -8.51 -8.50
C PRO A 30 7.72 -8.33 -8.71
N ASP A 31 7.02 -9.34 -9.22
CA ASP A 31 5.57 -9.24 -9.41
C ASP A 31 4.85 -9.08 -8.08
N ARG A 32 5.27 -9.85 -7.06
CA ARG A 32 4.68 -9.73 -5.73
C ARG A 32 4.98 -8.38 -5.12
N MET A 33 6.18 -7.85 -5.35
CA MET A 33 6.59 -6.56 -4.82
C MET A 33 5.75 -5.42 -5.40
N VAL A 34 5.48 -5.46 -6.69
CA VAL A 34 4.60 -4.48 -7.32
C VAL A 34 3.22 -4.54 -6.71
N GLY A 35 2.69 -5.75 -6.47
CA GLY A 35 1.40 -5.91 -5.81
C GLY A 35 1.38 -5.31 -4.41
N ILE A 36 2.44 -5.53 -3.64
CA ILE A 36 2.54 -4.97 -2.29
C ILE A 36 2.58 -3.44 -2.34
N ASP A 37 3.32 -2.85 -3.29
CA ASP A 37 3.40 -1.40 -3.43
C ASP A 37 2.03 -0.79 -3.73
N ILE A 38 1.31 -1.38 -4.69
CA ILE A 38 -0.01 -0.88 -5.06
C ILE A 38 -0.98 -1.05 -3.89
N PHE A 39 -0.91 -2.18 -3.20
CA PHE A 39 -1.75 -2.42 -2.03
C PHE A 39 -1.47 -1.38 -0.94
N GLY A 40 -0.20 -1.03 -0.74
CA GLY A 40 0.17 0.01 0.21
C GLY A 40 -0.45 1.36 -0.13
N ILE A 41 -0.45 1.73 -1.41
CA ILE A 41 -1.08 2.98 -1.85
C ILE A 41 -2.59 2.95 -1.54
N LEU A 42 -3.24 1.81 -1.80
CA LEU A 42 -4.66 1.66 -1.49
C LEU A 42 -4.92 1.76 0.01
N VAL A 43 -4.07 1.15 0.83
CA VAL A 43 -4.20 1.23 2.30
C VAL A 43 -4.10 2.68 2.76
N VAL A 44 -3.17 3.45 2.20
CA VAL A 44 -3.03 4.87 2.55
C VAL A 44 -4.27 5.65 2.15
N GLY A 45 -4.83 5.36 0.97
CA GLY A 45 -6.07 6.00 0.54
C GLY A 45 -7.23 5.70 1.49
N ILE A 46 -7.34 4.46 1.93
CA ILE A 46 -8.36 4.05 2.90
C ILE A 46 -8.16 4.78 4.23
N CYS A 47 -6.91 4.86 4.69
CA CYS A 47 -6.59 5.59 5.91
C CYS A 47 -6.97 7.06 5.80
N ALA A 48 -6.71 7.68 4.65
CA ALA A 48 -7.06 9.08 4.43
C ALA A 48 -8.58 9.28 4.49
N ILE A 49 -9.34 8.40 3.87
CA ILE A 49 -10.79 8.48 3.89
C ILE A 49 -11.31 8.35 5.32
N ILE A 50 -10.81 7.37 6.06
CA ILE A 50 -11.23 7.15 7.44
C ILE A 50 -10.83 8.34 8.32
N SER A 51 -9.64 8.90 8.09
CA SER A 51 -9.19 10.07 8.83
C SER A 51 -10.12 11.26 8.63
N ILE A 52 -10.56 11.51 7.40
CA ILE A 52 -11.49 12.58 7.09
C ILE A 52 -12.84 12.34 7.79
N GLU A 53 -13.32 11.11 7.73
CA GLU A 53 -14.62 10.76 8.28
C GLU A 53 -14.66 10.85 9.81
N THR A 54 -13.59 10.39 10.47
CA THR A 54 -13.55 10.32 11.93
C THR A 54 -12.87 11.53 12.56
N ASP A 55 -12.27 12.40 11.74
CA ASP A 55 -11.54 13.59 12.19
C ASP A 55 -10.41 13.23 13.15
N LYS A 56 -9.72 12.12 12.88
CA LYS A 56 -8.59 11.64 13.68
C LYS A 56 -7.32 11.61 12.85
N ASP A 57 -6.40 12.49 13.15
CA ASP A 57 -5.18 12.64 12.36
C ASP A 57 -4.22 11.46 12.51
N PHE A 58 -4.27 10.74 13.64
CA PHE A 58 -3.32 9.65 13.86
C PHE A 58 -3.50 8.52 12.84
N ILE A 59 -4.70 8.36 12.27
CA ILE A 59 -4.94 7.34 11.24
C ILE A 59 -4.15 7.67 9.99
N LEU A 60 -4.11 8.94 9.62
CA LEU A 60 -3.31 9.39 8.48
C LEU A 60 -1.81 9.20 8.75
N ASP A 61 -1.38 9.43 10.00
CA ASP A 61 0.01 9.22 10.40
C ASP A 61 0.41 7.75 10.21
N ILE A 62 -0.47 6.82 10.54
CA ILE A 62 -0.24 5.40 10.31
C ILE A 62 -0.04 5.13 8.82
N GLY A 63 -0.86 5.74 7.97
CA GLY A 63 -0.73 5.58 6.52
C GLY A 63 0.60 6.13 6.00
N ILE A 64 1.02 7.28 6.50
CA ILE A 64 2.29 7.88 6.10
C ILE A 64 3.46 6.97 6.53
N ALA A 65 3.40 6.42 7.74
CA ALA A 65 4.42 5.48 8.20
C ALA A 65 4.47 4.24 7.30
N TRP A 66 3.33 3.76 6.86
CA TRP A 66 3.26 2.63 5.93
C TRP A 66 3.98 2.94 4.63
N ILE A 67 3.74 4.14 4.05
CA ILE A 67 4.39 4.56 2.81
C ILE A 67 5.92 4.56 2.99
N ILE A 68 6.40 5.14 4.07
CA ILE A 68 7.84 5.23 4.31
C ILE A 68 8.46 3.84 4.44
N LEU A 69 7.82 2.95 5.19
CA LEU A 69 8.30 1.59 5.37
C LEU A 69 8.28 0.82 4.05
N SER A 70 7.23 0.97 3.26
CA SER A 70 7.12 0.32 1.96
C SER A 70 8.21 0.80 1.00
N PHE A 71 8.47 2.10 0.98
CA PHE A 71 9.49 2.68 0.11
C PHE A 71 10.87 2.11 0.46
N ILE A 72 11.21 2.09 1.75
CA ILE A 72 12.50 1.56 2.20
C ILE A 72 12.59 0.06 1.87
N GLY A 73 11.51 -0.68 2.11
CA GLY A 73 11.47 -2.10 1.82
C GLY A 73 11.67 -2.39 0.33
N THR A 74 11.02 -1.61 -0.53
CA THR A 74 11.14 -1.77 -1.98
C THR A 74 12.56 -1.48 -2.44
N LEU A 75 13.18 -0.41 -1.94
CA LEU A 75 14.56 -0.10 -2.31
C LEU A 75 15.53 -1.19 -1.86
N THR A 76 15.35 -1.69 -0.64
CA THR A 76 16.20 -2.75 -0.10
C THR A 76 16.08 -4.03 -0.92
N LEU A 77 14.84 -4.41 -1.26
CA LEU A 77 14.61 -5.61 -2.05
C LEU A 77 15.14 -5.45 -3.47
N ALA A 78 15.01 -4.26 -4.05
CA ALA A 78 15.54 -3.99 -5.38
C ALA A 78 17.06 -4.16 -5.41
N LYS A 79 17.75 -3.67 -4.37
CA LYS A 79 19.21 -3.87 -4.26
C LYS A 79 19.54 -5.35 -4.08
N TYR A 80 18.79 -6.05 -3.26
CA TYR A 80 19.00 -7.47 -3.06
C TYR A 80 18.88 -8.24 -4.38
N LEU A 81 17.85 -7.95 -5.17
CA LEU A 81 17.62 -8.64 -6.44
C LEU A 81 18.69 -8.29 -7.48
N SER A 82 19.32 -7.13 -7.39
CA SER A 82 20.41 -6.75 -8.28
C SER A 82 21.76 -7.29 -7.83
N GLY A 83 21.80 -8.03 -6.72
CA GLY A 83 23.04 -8.61 -6.18
C GLY A 83 23.84 -7.67 -5.32
N LYS A 84 23.28 -6.52 -4.95
CA LYS A 84 23.99 -5.55 -4.11
C LYS A 84 23.48 -5.62 -2.68
N LYS A 85 24.35 -5.24 -1.74
CA LYS A 85 23.96 -5.12 -0.34
C LYS A 85 23.23 -3.81 -0.11
N PRO A 86 22.37 -3.73 0.95
CA PRO A 86 21.62 -2.51 1.19
C PRO A 86 22.48 -1.26 1.39
N ASN A 87 23.73 -1.43 1.84
CA ASN A 87 24.62 -0.30 2.07
C ASN A 87 25.48 0.06 0.86
N GLU A 88 25.21 -0.53 -0.27
CA GLU A 88 25.90 -0.23 -1.53
C GLU A 88 25.01 0.66 -2.40
#